data_4938da8d5a2d99239f8364898dd16762
#
_entry.id   4938da8d5a2d99239f8364898dd16762
#
_cell.length_a   1.000
_cell.length_b   1.000
_cell.length_c   1.000
_cell.angle_alpha   90.00
_cell.angle_beta   90.00
_cell.angle_gamma   90.00
#
_symmetry.space_group_name_H-M   'P 1'
#
loop_
_entity.id
_entity.type
_entity.pdbx_description
1 polymer ?
#
loop_
_entity_poly.entity_id
_entity_poly.type
_entity_poly.pdbx_seq_one_letter_code
_entity_poly.pdbx_strand_id
1 'polypeptide(L)'
;LNSHYDCVDLNSVSDDYLPRTNYLPACQEDIYRSRTPHITWSTESDKRELITDYYRLVRRGMLSQSGEKTLIEAIMPPGVGHIHGVQSTVFKETRNLINAAAIGHSIIADFYIKSTGKDNLHFLWLNLPLIDAIPTHALRILVLNCLTSHYDKLWAECWLPEFTCDRWAKDDPRLNNDFFAKLTPQWQRNCALRSDYERRQALIEIDVLAAMALGLTLKELQTIYRIQFPVLRQNESDTWYDRRGRIVFTCSKGLVGVGFSRPEWNEIKDMQSGTVERKIVDDTMPGGPVERTIVYEAPFDRCDREADYATVWAEFERRRLAEPQGE
;
A
#
# COMPACT_ATOMS: atom_id res chain seq x y z
N LEU A 1 -17.65 -22.38 -3.07
CA LEU A 1 -16.60 -21.37 -3.30
C LEU A 1 -15.86 -21.21 -1.99
N ASN A 2 -14.66 -21.76 -1.92
CA ASN A 2 -13.79 -21.59 -0.75
C ASN A 2 -13.23 -20.17 -0.76
N SER A 3 -13.87 -19.27 -0.05
CA SER A 3 -13.33 -17.95 0.29
C SER A 3 -12.34 -18.11 1.46
N HIS A 4 -11.21 -18.76 1.20
CA HIS A 4 -10.14 -18.83 2.16
C HIS A 4 -9.24 -17.62 1.95
N TYR A 5 -9.10 -16.79 2.97
CA TYR A 5 -8.25 -15.61 2.97
C TYR A 5 -7.01 -15.87 3.81
N ASP A 6 -5.86 -15.61 3.24
CA ASP A 6 -4.59 -15.67 3.95
C ASP A 6 -4.40 -14.37 4.76
N CYS A 7 -4.34 -14.49 6.07
CA CYS A 7 -4.02 -13.37 6.96
C CYS A 7 -2.51 -13.33 7.19
N VAL A 8 -1.82 -12.49 6.41
CA VAL A 8 -0.37 -12.35 6.49
C VAL A 8 -0.01 -11.26 7.50
N ASP A 9 0.69 -11.63 8.57
CA ASP A 9 1.30 -10.67 9.49
C ASP A 9 2.62 -10.16 8.90
N LEU A 10 2.65 -8.89 8.46
CA LEU A 10 3.81 -8.28 7.84
C LEU A 10 5.05 -8.23 8.75
N ASN A 11 4.86 -8.31 10.08
CA ASN A 11 5.97 -8.38 11.02
C ASN A 11 6.67 -9.74 11.03
N SER A 12 5.98 -10.79 10.60
CA SER A 12 6.48 -12.16 10.67
C SER A 12 6.82 -12.78 9.32
N VAL A 13 6.41 -12.18 8.17
CA VAL A 13 6.78 -12.70 6.85
C VAL A 13 8.30 -12.71 6.68
N SER A 14 8.83 -13.74 6.01
CA SER A 14 10.25 -13.83 5.66
C SER A 14 10.62 -12.76 4.62
N ASP A 15 11.92 -12.46 4.54
CA ASP A 15 12.40 -11.45 3.60
C ASP A 15 12.28 -11.89 2.14
N ASP A 16 12.20 -13.16 1.88
CA ASP A 16 12.02 -13.79 0.56
C ASP A 16 10.59 -14.28 0.32
N TYR A 17 9.63 -13.84 1.15
CA TYR A 17 8.24 -14.28 1.05
C TYR A 17 7.62 -13.96 -0.30
N LEU A 18 7.01 -14.97 -0.91
CA LEU A 18 6.12 -14.86 -2.06
C LEU A 18 4.73 -15.38 -1.67
N PRO A 19 3.66 -14.65 -1.98
CA PRO A 19 2.31 -15.15 -1.79
C PRO A 19 2.10 -16.46 -2.56
N ARG A 20 1.42 -17.41 -1.94
CA ARG A 20 1.02 -18.64 -2.65
C ARG A 20 0.09 -18.31 -3.82
N THR A 21 0.11 -19.14 -4.84
CA THR A 21 -0.80 -19.04 -5.98
C THR A 21 -1.70 -20.25 -6.07
N ASN A 22 -2.94 -20.03 -6.53
CA ASN A 22 -3.88 -21.09 -6.86
C ASN A 22 -3.81 -21.49 -8.34
N TYR A 23 -2.95 -20.84 -9.12
CA TYR A 23 -2.86 -21.01 -10.56
C TYR A 23 -1.41 -21.23 -10.98
N LEU A 24 -1.19 -22.27 -11.77
CA LEU A 24 0.09 -22.52 -12.44
C LEU A 24 -0.14 -22.55 -13.95
N PRO A 25 0.84 -22.15 -14.77
CA PRO A 25 0.76 -22.33 -16.21
C PRO A 25 0.52 -23.81 -16.57
N ALA A 26 -0.44 -24.06 -17.44
CA ALA A 26 -0.74 -25.42 -17.93
C ALA A 26 0.18 -25.86 -19.09
N CYS A 27 1.34 -25.25 -19.24
CA CYS A 27 2.32 -25.54 -20.29
C CYS A 27 3.74 -25.46 -19.75
N GLN A 28 4.70 -25.95 -20.54
CA GLN A 28 6.12 -25.84 -20.22
C GLN A 28 6.56 -24.38 -20.21
N GLU A 29 7.65 -24.09 -19.49
CA GLU A 29 8.12 -22.73 -19.27
C GLU A 29 8.49 -22.00 -20.58
N ASP A 30 9.13 -22.67 -21.52
CA ASP A 30 9.49 -22.12 -22.83
C ASP A 30 8.24 -21.69 -23.63
N ILE A 31 7.16 -22.50 -23.58
CA ILE A 31 5.89 -22.18 -24.20
C ILE A 31 5.23 -21.00 -23.50
N TYR A 32 5.26 -20.98 -22.17
CA TYR A 32 4.73 -19.86 -21.38
C TYR A 32 5.45 -18.55 -21.73
N ARG A 33 6.79 -18.57 -21.73
CA ARG A 33 7.62 -17.41 -22.08
C ARG A 33 7.37 -16.94 -23.51
N SER A 34 7.25 -17.86 -24.48
CA SER A 34 6.98 -17.50 -25.89
C SER A 34 5.62 -16.82 -26.11
N ARG A 35 4.66 -17.05 -25.19
CA ARG A 35 3.32 -16.42 -25.21
C ARG A 35 3.22 -15.17 -24.37
N THR A 36 4.21 -14.92 -23.51
CA THR A 36 4.24 -13.71 -22.66
C THR A 36 4.51 -12.49 -23.54
N PRO A 37 3.76 -11.39 -23.40
CA PRO A 37 3.99 -10.19 -24.17
C PRO A 37 5.39 -9.62 -23.96
N HIS A 38 5.91 -8.97 -25.00
CA HIS A 38 7.22 -8.32 -25.01
C HIS A 38 7.05 -6.81 -24.83
N ILE A 39 8.10 -6.14 -24.34
CA ILE A 39 8.15 -4.68 -24.34
C ILE A 39 8.22 -4.14 -25.77
N THR A 40 7.73 -2.91 -25.97
CA THR A 40 7.62 -2.30 -27.30
C THR A 40 8.72 -1.30 -27.63
N TRP A 41 9.60 -0.97 -26.66
CA TRP A 41 10.66 0.03 -26.80
C TRP A 41 12.07 -0.57 -26.99
N SER A 42 12.21 -1.89 -27.00
CA SER A 42 13.50 -2.53 -27.32
C SER A 42 13.80 -2.33 -28.80
N THR A 43 14.96 -1.75 -29.10
CA THR A 43 15.42 -1.49 -30.47
C THR A 43 16.31 -2.61 -31.03
N GLU A 44 16.75 -3.54 -30.17
CA GLU A 44 17.56 -4.68 -30.59
C GLU A 44 16.66 -5.84 -31.01
N SER A 45 16.70 -6.18 -32.30
CA SER A 45 15.88 -7.24 -32.90
C SER A 45 16.08 -8.64 -32.30
N ASP A 46 17.21 -8.87 -31.62
CA ASP A 46 17.61 -10.18 -31.09
C ASP A 46 17.34 -10.41 -29.62
N LYS A 47 16.98 -9.36 -28.85
CA LYS A 47 16.61 -9.48 -27.43
C LYS A 47 15.18 -9.00 -27.21
N ARG A 48 14.23 -9.91 -27.41
CA ARG A 48 12.83 -9.66 -27.03
C ARG A 48 12.65 -9.84 -25.52
N GLU A 49 12.83 -8.75 -24.76
CA GLU A 49 12.61 -8.76 -23.32
C GLU A 49 11.11 -8.88 -23.00
N LEU A 50 10.80 -9.70 -22.01
CA LEU A 50 9.42 -9.93 -21.60
C LEU A 50 8.94 -8.85 -20.63
N ILE A 51 7.66 -8.52 -20.66
CA ILE A 51 7.07 -7.60 -19.68
C ILE A 51 7.23 -8.12 -18.24
N THR A 52 7.34 -9.44 -18.06
CA THR A 52 7.55 -10.07 -16.76
C THR A 52 8.96 -9.93 -16.21
N ASP A 53 9.92 -9.48 -17.01
CA ASP A 53 11.29 -9.24 -16.56
C ASP A 53 11.44 -7.86 -15.86
N TYR A 54 10.35 -7.09 -15.78
CA TYR A 54 10.30 -5.74 -15.22
C TYR A 54 9.41 -5.65 -13.97
N TYR A 55 9.67 -4.64 -13.13
CA TYR A 55 8.69 -4.19 -12.15
C TYR A 55 7.47 -3.59 -12.87
N ARG A 56 6.29 -3.93 -12.41
CA ARG A 56 5.04 -3.52 -13.05
C ARG A 56 4.07 -2.96 -12.03
N LEU A 57 3.36 -1.91 -12.39
CA LEU A 57 2.21 -1.48 -11.63
C LEU A 57 1.03 -2.40 -11.98
N VAL A 58 0.52 -3.09 -10.99
CA VAL A 58 -0.61 -4.01 -11.14
C VAL A 58 -1.83 -3.49 -10.42
N ARG A 59 -3.01 -3.85 -10.91
CA ARG A 59 -4.27 -3.41 -10.37
C ARG A 59 -5.37 -4.43 -10.60
N ARG A 60 -6.33 -4.41 -9.70
CA ARG A 60 -7.51 -5.25 -9.82
C ARG A 60 -8.34 -4.81 -11.01
N GLY A 61 -8.68 -5.75 -11.92
CA GLY A 61 -9.47 -5.47 -13.11
C GLY A 61 -10.95 -5.28 -12.82
N MET A 62 -11.51 -6.06 -11.89
CA MET A 62 -12.91 -5.91 -11.45
C MET A 62 -13.01 -4.85 -10.36
N LEU A 63 -13.88 -3.87 -10.56
CA LEU A 63 -14.09 -2.75 -9.64
C LEU A 63 -15.24 -3.04 -8.68
N SER A 64 -15.05 -2.71 -7.39
CA SER A 64 -16.10 -2.82 -6.38
C SER A 64 -16.61 -1.43 -6.01
N GLN A 65 -17.75 -1.05 -6.54
CA GLN A 65 -18.36 0.26 -6.25
C GLN A 65 -18.86 0.39 -4.81
N SER A 66 -19.22 -0.74 -4.19
CA SER A 66 -19.71 -0.81 -2.80
C SER A 66 -18.62 -1.11 -1.77
N GLY A 67 -17.36 -1.27 -2.19
CA GLY A 67 -16.23 -1.53 -1.28
C GLY A 67 -15.67 -0.26 -0.65
N GLU A 68 -14.69 -0.45 0.23
CA GLU A 68 -13.92 0.64 0.83
C GLU A 68 -13.16 1.43 -0.24
N LYS A 69 -12.49 0.70 -1.13
CA LYS A 69 -11.77 1.23 -2.28
C LYS A 69 -12.24 0.52 -3.55
N THR A 70 -12.26 1.25 -4.64
CA THR A 70 -12.59 0.76 -5.98
C THR A 70 -11.32 0.44 -6.74
N LEU A 71 -10.35 1.34 -6.75
CA LEU A 71 -9.02 1.15 -7.33
C LEU A 71 -8.08 0.54 -6.28
N ILE A 72 -7.54 -0.64 -6.58
CA ILE A 72 -6.55 -1.33 -5.74
C ILE A 72 -5.33 -1.62 -6.59
N GLU A 73 -4.20 -1.03 -6.22
CA GLU A 73 -2.93 -1.13 -6.95
C GLU A 73 -1.79 -1.60 -6.06
N ALA A 74 -0.77 -2.20 -6.68
CA ALA A 74 0.50 -2.56 -6.06
C ALA A 74 1.61 -2.61 -7.12
N ILE A 75 2.87 -2.49 -6.69
CA ILE A 75 4.01 -2.79 -7.54
C ILE A 75 4.31 -4.30 -7.43
N MET A 76 4.41 -4.97 -8.55
CA MET A 76 4.72 -6.40 -8.66
C MET A 76 6.17 -6.59 -9.09
N PRO A 77 6.95 -7.47 -8.44
CA PRO A 77 8.34 -7.71 -8.81
C PRO A 77 8.46 -8.50 -10.12
N PRO A 78 9.67 -8.53 -10.74
CA PRO A 78 9.97 -9.37 -11.89
C PRO A 78 9.73 -10.86 -11.61
N GLY A 79 9.55 -11.63 -12.69
CA GLY A 79 9.37 -13.09 -12.62
C GLY A 79 7.97 -13.57 -12.25
N VAL A 80 7.09 -12.69 -11.77
CA VAL A 80 5.74 -13.05 -11.32
C VAL A 80 4.73 -12.87 -12.46
N GLY A 81 3.91 -13.88 -12.73
CA GLY A 81 2.75 -13.80 -13.62
C GLY A 81 1.45 -13.45 -12.85
N HIS A 82 0.37 -13.23 -13.60
CA HIS A 82 -0.96 -13.05 -13.01
C HIS A 82 -2.05 -13.56 -13.97
N ILE A 83 -3.24 -13.82 -13.44
CA ILE A 83 -4.42 -14.16 -14.22
C ILE A 83 -5.15 -12.89 -14.71
N HIS A 84 -6.14 -13.06 -15.59
CA HIS A 84 -6.90 -11.96 -16.22
C HIS A 84 -7.62 -11.02 -15.22
N GLY A 85 -7.89 -11.44 -13.99
CA GLY A 85 -8.46 -10.58 -12.94
C GLY A 85 -7.55 -9.43 -12.50
N VAL A 86 -6.28 -9.46 -12.90
CA VAL A 86 -5.28 -8.42 -12.66
C VAL A 86 -4.84 -7.82 -14.00
N GLN A 87 -4.71 -6.51 -14.04
CA GLN A 87 -4.10 -5.77 -15.15
C GLN A 87 -2.73 -5.27 -14.72
N SER A 88 -1.74 -5.31 -15.62
CA SER A 88 -0.40 -4.80 -15.36
C SER A 88 0.06 -3.82 -16.43
N THR A 89 0.84 -2.83 -16.00
CA THR A 89 1.52 -1.88 -16.88
C THR A 89 3.01 -1.89 -16.55
N VAL A 90 3.84 -2.03 -17.57
CA VAL A 90 5.28 -1.88 -17.51
C VAL A 90 5.65 -0.48 -17.97
N PHE A 91 6.70 0.08 -17.38
CA PHE A 91 7.22 1.40 -17.72
C PHE A 91 8.68 1.27 -18.18
N LYS A 92 9.07 2.06 -19.19
CA LYS A 92 10.43 2.09 -19.67
C LYS A 92 11.39 2.63 -18.60
N GLU A 93 10.92 3.63 -17.85
CA GLU A 93 11.68 4.28 -16.79
C GLU A 93 11.02 4.04 -15.44
N THR A 94 11.81 3.63 -14.46
CA THR A 94 11.34 3.35 -13.09
C THR A 94 10.72 4.58 -12.43
N ARG A 95 11.20 5.78 -12.76
CA ARG A 95 10.58 7.02 -12.30
C ARG A 95 9.09 7.10 -12.69
N ASN A 96 8.74 6.71 -13.92
CA ASN A 96 7.36 6.73 -14.38
C ASN A 96 6.49 5.67 -13.67
N LEU A 97 7.07 4.53 -13.30
CA LEU A 97 6.40 3.55 -12.44
C LEU A 97 6.04 4.16 -11.09
N ILE A 98 6.99 4.86 -10.44
CA ILE A 98 6.77 5.50 -9.13
C ILE A 98 5.76 6.65 -9.26
N ASN A 99 5.86 7.47 -10.29
CA ASN A 99 4.91 8.56 -10.56
C ASN A 99 3.48 8.05 -10.75
N ALA A 100 3.32 6.97 -11.51
CA ALA A 100 2.02 6.32 -11.71
C ALA A 100 1.49 5.69 -10.41
N ALA A 101 2.35 5.05 -9.63
CA ALA A 101 1.97 4.51 -8.32
C ALA A 101 1.60 5.62 -7.32
N ALA A 102 2.28 6.77 -7.37
CA ALA A 102 2.02 7.90 -6.48
C ALA A 102 0.60 8.45 -6.64
N ILE A 103 0.09 8.54 -7.86
CA ILE A 103 -1.32 8.91 -8.06
C ILE A 103 -2.27 7.74 -7.83
N GLY A 104 -1.94 6.54 -8.33
CA GLY A 104 -2.83 5.37 -8.29
C GLY A 104 -3.11 4.83 -6.88
N HIS A 105 -2.19 5.01 -5.93
CA HIS A 105 -2.42 4.64 -4.52
C HIS A 105 -3.32 5.63 -3.77
N SER A 106 -3.54 6.85 -4.31
CA SER A 106 -4.31 7.89 -3.66
C SER A 106 -5.82 7.66 -3.74
N ILE A 107 -6.53 8.23 -2.77
CA ILE A 107 -8.00 8.30 -2.79
C ILE A 107 -8.52 9.18 -3.95
N ILE A 108 -7.69 10.07 -4.49
CA ILE A 108 -8.07 10.94 -5.62
C ILE A 108 -8.22 10.12 -6.90
N ALA A 109 -7.26 9.23 -7.19
CA ALA A 109 -7.37 8.32 -8.33
C ALA A 109 -8.55 7.36 -8.16
N ASP A 110 -8.73 6.84 -6.95
CA ASP A 110 -9.86 5.97 -6.63
C ASP A 110 -11.21 6.69 -6.83
N PHE A 111 -11.32 7.96 -6.40
CA PHE A 111 -12.49 8.80 -6.64
C PHE A 111 -12.79 8.96 -8.14
N TYR A 112 -11.76 9.25 -8.96
CA TYR A 112 -11.94 9.37 -10.40
C TYR A 112 -12.49 8.07 -10.99
N ILE A 113 -11.90 6.93 -10.68
CA ILE A 113 -12.35 5.61 -11.17
C ILE A 113 -13.77 5.30 -10.67
N LYS A 114 -14.03 5.51 -9.38
CA LYS A 114 -15.32 5.26 -8.73
C LYS A 114 -16.43 6.10 -9.34
N SER A 115 -16.16 7.36 -9.66
CA SER A 115 -17.13 8.29 -10.26
C SER A 115 -17.62 7.87 -11.64
N THR A 116 -16.88 7.00 -12.34
CA THR A 116 -17.30 6.46 -13.65
C THR A 116 -18.44 5.45 -13.55
N GLY A 117 -18.70 4.88 -12.36
CA GLY A 117 -19.71 3.85 -12.14
C GLY A 117 -19.44 2.53 -12.85
N LYS A 118 -18.25 2.33 -13.41
CA LYS A 118 -17.90 1.08 -14.12
C LYS A 118 -17.61 -0.05 -13.14
N ASP A 119 -17.86 -1.27 -13.56
CA ASP A 119 -17.57 -2.52 -12.85
C ASP A 119 -16.25 -3.18 -13.29
N ASN A 120 -15.65 -2.66 -14.36
CA ASN A 120 -14.36 -3.11 -14.89
C ASN A 120 -13.46 -1.92 -15.22
N LEU A 121 -12.17 -2.04 -14.88
CA LEU A 121 -11.19 -0.96 -15.04
C LEU A 121 -10.86 -0.67 -16.52
N HIS A 122 -10.64 -1.71 -17.33
CA HIS A 122 -10.24 -1.59 -18.73
C HIS A 122 -9.21 -0.46 -18.95
N PHE A 123 -9.52 0.46 -19.88
CA PHE A 123 -8.65 1.59 -20.23
C PHE A 123 -8.87 2.84 -19.36
N LEU A 124 -9.78 2.81 -18.38
CA LEU A 124 -10.07 3.98 -17.52
C LEU A 124 -8.81 4.48 -16.80
N TRP A 125 -7.96 3.54 -16.40
CA TRP A 125 -6.71 3.86 -15.72
C TRP A 125 -5.77 4.76 -16.55
N LEU A 126 -5.77 4.62 -17.88
CA LEU A 126 -4.95 5.45 -18.78
C LEU A 126 -5.35 6.92 -18.80
N ASN A 127 -6.53 7.26 -18.26
CA ASN A 127 -7.00 8.63 -18.16
C ASN A 127 -6.58 9.31 -16.84
N LEU A 128 -5.93 8.58 -15.93
CA LEU A 128 -5.40 9.19 -14.72
C LEU A 128 -4.25 10.13 -15.07
N PRO A 129 -4.17 11.31 -14.43
CA PRO A 129 -3.03 12.21 -14.62
C PRO A 129 -1.76 11.55 -14.10
N LEU A 130 -0.65 11.75 -14.77
CA LEU A 130 0.67 11.44 -14.25
C LEU A 130 1.16 12.66 -13.46
N ILE A 131 1.60 12.45 -12.23
CA ILE A 131 2.20 13.48 -11.39
C ILE A 131 3.69 13.23 -11.24
N ASP A 132 4.49 14.28 -11.12
CA ASP A 132 5.88 14.17 -10.71
C ASP A 132 5.96 14.03 -9.19
N ALA A 133 6.24 12.82 -8.74
CA ALA A 133 6.36 12.52 -7.32
C ALA A 133 7.62 13.18 -6.74
N ILE A 134 7.44 14.05 -5.76
CA ILE A 134 8.55 14.59 -4.96
C ILE A 134 9.19 13.46 -4.12
N PRO A 135 10.45 13.62 -3.63
CA PRO A 135 11.14 12.57 -2.87
C PRO A 135 10.32 11.95 -1.74
N THR A 136 9.67 12.77 -0.92
CA THR A 136 8.77 12.30 0.16
C THR A 136 7.64 11.42 -0.38
N HIS A 137 7.00 11.78 -1.48
CA HIS A 137 5.92 11.00 -2.09
C HIS A 137 6.44 9.66 -2.61
N ALA A 138 7.54 9.67 -3.38
CA ALA A 138 8.19 8.47 -3.88
C ALA A 138 8.59 7.53 -2.74
N LEU A 139 9.14 8.07 -1.65
CA LEU A 139 9.50 7.29 -0.47
C LEU A 139 8.29 6.58 0.14
N ARG A 140 7.13 7.26 0.28
CA ARG A 140 5.91 6.62 0.81
C ARG A 140 5.45 5.44 -0.05
N ILE A 141 5.58 5.54 -1.38
CA ILE A 141 5.28 4.44 -2.31
C ILE A 141 6.25 3.28 -2.10
N LEU A 142 7.54 3.56 -2.00
CA LEU A 142 8.57 2.52 -1.84
C LEU A 142 8.42 1.76 -0.52
N VAL A 143 8.28 2.45 0.60
CA VAL A 143 8.18 1.81 1.93
C VAL A 143 6.89 1.01 2.13
N LEU A 144 5.83 1.29 1.34
CA LEU A 144 4.61 0.50 1.32
C LEU A 144 4.71 -0.75 0.44
N ASN A 145 5.49 -0.72 -0.64
CA ASN A 145 5.57 -1.78 -1.63
C ASN A 145 6.79 -2.70 -1.46
N CYS A 146 7.95 -2.16 -1.03
CA CYS A 146 9.21 -2.92 -0.96
C CYS A 146 9.29 -3.82 0.29
N LEU A 147 8.30 -4.69 0.49
CA LEU A 147 8.15 -5.53 1.69
C LEU A 147 9.16 -6.67 1.79
N THR A 148 9.72 -7.12 0.67
CA THR A 148 10.61 -8.29 0.59
C THR A 148 11.83 -7.99 -0.27
N SER A 149 12.84 -8.87 -0.22
CA SER A 149 14.07 -8.80 -1.00
C SER A 149 13.84 -8.84 -2.52
N HIS A 150 12.66 -9.27 -2.96
CA HIS A 150 12.28 -9.20 -4.39
C HIS A 150 12.20 -7.78 -4.94
N TYR A 151 12.23 -6.76 -4.07
CA TYR A 151 12.22 -5.33 -4.44
C TYR A 151 13.58 -4.64 -4.24
N ASP A 152 14.65 -5.39 -3.98
CA ASP A 152 15.99 -4.85 -3.71
C ASP A 152 16.50 -3.91 -4.83
N LYS A 153 16.32 -4.33 -6.09
CA LYS A 153 16.73 -3.55 -7.26
C LYS A 153 15.89 -2.27 -7.42
N LEU A 154 14.57 -2.38 -7.24
CA LEU A 154 13.68 -1.21 -7.28
C LEU A 154 14.06 -0.19 -6.21
N TRP A 155 14.29 -0.69 -4.99
CA TRP A 155 14.71 0.14 -3.86
C TRP A 155 16.01 0.87 -4.16
N ALA A 156 17.05 0.14 -4.59
CA ALA A 156 18.37 0.71 -4.88
C ALA A 156 18.34 1.72 -6.04
N GLU A 157 17.55 1.44 -7.09
CA GLU A 157 17.41 2.32 -8.25
C GLU A 157 16.68 3.63 -7.91
N CYS A 158 15.69 3.56 -7.01
CA CYS A 158 14.91 4.73 -6.59
C CYS A 158 15.50 5.46 -5.38
N TRP A 159 16.61 4.96 -4.81
CA TRP A 159 17.20 5.54 -3.61
C TRP A 159 17.65 6.98 -3.81
N LEU A 160 17.28 7.82 -2.84
CA LEU A 160 17.73 9.21 -2.75
C LEU A 160 18.28 9.46 -1.33
N PRO A 161 19.44 10.17 -1.19
CA PRO A 161 20.01 10.47 0.12
C PRO A 161 19.05 11.24 1.05
N GLU A 162 18.17 12.05 0.49
CA GLU A 162 17.16 12.84 1.19
C GLU A 162 16.16 11.97 1.97
N PHE A 163 16.02 10.70 1.63
CA PHE A 163 15.13 9.78 2.33
C PHE A 163 15.48 9.63 3.81
N THR A 164 16.76 9.73 4.16
CA THR A 164 17.22 9.65 5.56
C THR A 164 16.88 10.89 6.37
N CYS A 165 16.59 12.01 5.72
CA CYS A 165 16.20 13.27 6.35
C CYS A 165 14.67 13.46 6.43
N ASP A 166 13.91 12.54 5.87
CA ASP A 166 12.44 12.63 5.89
C ASP A 166 11.89 12.32 7.29
N ARG A 167 10.63 12.64 7.49
CA ARG A 167 9.92 12.41 8.75
C ARG A 167 8.42 12.30 8.49
N TRP A 168 7.70 11.73 9.44
CA TRP A 168 6.25 11.74 9.43
C TRP A 168 5.70 13.17 9.43
N ALA A 169 4.56 13.37 8.76
CA ALA A 169 3.86 14.63 8.77
C ALA A 169 2.93 14.79 10.00
N LYS A 170 2.93 13.84 10.89
CA LYS A 170 2.17 13.82 12.14
C LYS A 170 3.05 13.28 13.25
N ASP A 171 2.98 13.89 14.43
CA ASP A 171 3.54 13.33 15.65
C ASP A 171 2.52 12.41 16.32
N ASP A 172 2.86 11.13 16.47
CA ASP A 172 2.01 10.11 17.08
C ASP A 172 2.90 9.00 17.67
N PRO A 173 2.68 8.56 18.91
CA PRO A 173 3.55 7.57 19.57
C PRO A 173 3.55 6.18 18.89
N ARG A 174 2.59 5.90 18.01
CA ARG A 174 2.52 4.67 17.21
C ARG A 174 3.38 4.72 15.95
N LEU A 175 3.97 5.88 15.63
CA LEU A 175 4.90 6.08 14.51
C LEU A 175 6.33 5.99 15.01
N ASN A 176 7.16 5.22 14.32
CA ASN A 176 8.58 5.18 14.61
C ASN A 176 9.27 6.44 14.06
N ASN A 177 9.59 7.39 14.92
CA ASN A 177 10.24 8.65 14.53
C ASN A 177 11.64 8.45 13.94
N ASP A 178 12.33 7.36 14.30
CA ASP A 178 13.65 7.02 13.75
C ASP A 178 13.60 6.21 12.45
N PHE A 179 12.40 5.92 11.92
CA PHE A 179 12.24 5.04 10.77
C PHE A 179 13.08 5.52 9.58
N PHE A 180 12.92 6.78 9.20
CA PHE A 180 13.58 7.34 8.01
C PHE A 180 15.09 7.46 8.17
N ALA A 181 15.57 7.87 9.35
CA ALA A 181 17.00 8.00 9.64
C ALA A 181 17.77 6.66 9.57
N LYS A 182 17.08 5.53 9.67
CA LYS A 182 17.65 4.18 9.59
C LYS A 182 17.61 3.57 8.21
N LEU A 183 17.08 4.26 7.22
CA LEU A 183 17.03 3.78 5.83
C LEU A 183 18.43 3.76 5.22
N THR A 184 18.65 2.83 4.31
CA THR A 184 19.94 2.62 3.63
C THR A 184 19.74 2.44 2.12
N PRO A 185 20.76 2.74 1.28
CA PRO A 185 20.69 2.52 -0.17
C PRO A 185 20.42 1.05 -0.55
N GLN A 186 20.90 0.13 0.27
CA GLN A 186 20.64 -1.31 0.09
C GLN A 186 19.33 -1.66 0.80
N TRP A 187 18.48 -2.43 0.14
CA TRP A 187 17.27 -2.93 0.75
C TRP A 187 17.58 -3.75 2.00
N GLN A 188 16.83 -3.50 3.04
CA GLN A 188 16.84 -4.27 4.28
C GLN A 188 15.39 -4.40 4.77
N ARG A 189 15.12 -5.37 5.64
CA ARG A 189 13.81 -5.62 6.19
C ARG A 189 13.13 -4.36 6.77
N ASN A 190 13.90 -3.50 7.41
CA ASN A 190 13.44 -2.25 8.02
C ASN A 190 13.20 -1.10 7.00
N CYS A 191 13.45 -1.31 5.70
CA CYS A 191 13.08 -0.36 4.66
C CYS A 191 11.56 -0.29 4.42
N ALA A 192 10.79 -1.29 4.88
CA ALA A 192 9.37 -1.38 4.65
C ALA A 192 8.54 -1.13 5.91
N LEU A 193 7.43 -0.44 5.76
CA LEU A 193 6.44 -0.26 6.82
C LEU A 193 5.68 -1.56 7.06
N ARG A 194 5.64 -2.00 8.31
CA ARG A 194 5.04 -3.29 8.68
C ARG A 194 3.93 -3.17 9.71
N SER A 195 3.83 -2.07 10.46
CA SER A 195 2.69 -1.84 11.34
C SER A 195 1.49 -1.27 10.55
N ASP A 196 0.29 -1.66 10.95
CA ASP A 196 -0.94 -1.22 10.27
C ASP A 196 -1.11 0.29 10.34
N TYR A 197 -0.74 0.90 11.47
CA TYR A 197 -0.88 2.33 11.68
C TYR A 197 0.10 3.16 10.83
N GLU A 198 1.38 2.75 10.76
CA GLU A 198 2.37 3.41 9.90
C GLU A 198 1.98 3.33 8.42
N ARG A 199 1.48 2.16 7.98
CA ARG A 199 0.98 1.98 6.60
C ARG A 199 -0.23 2.87 6.32
N ARG A 200 -1.16 2.96 7.28
CA ARG A 200 -2.30 3.90 7.18
C ARG A 200 -1.80 5.34 7.09
N GLN A 201 -0.85 5.75 7.94
CA GLN A 201 -0.31 7.11 7.92
C GLN A 201 0.38 7.43 6.59
N ALA A 202 1.16 6.50 6.05
CA ALA A 202 1.78 6.68 4.73
C ALA A 202 0.73 6.86 3.62
N LEU A 203 -0.40 6.13 3.66
CA LEU A 203 -1.52 6.32 2.71
C LEU A 203 -2.21 7.68 2.88
N ILE A 204 -2.36 8.17 4.11
CA ILE A 204 -2.86 9.54 4.37
C ILE A 204 -1.94 10.59 3.74
N GLU A 205 -0.63 10.43 3.91
CA GLU A 205 0.37 11.35 3.34
C GLU A 205 0.37 11.29 1.80
N ILE A 206 0.22 10.11 1.20
CA ILE A 206 0.05 9.95 -0.25
C ILE A 206 -1.21 10.69 -0.75
N ASP A 207 -2.34 10.54 -0.05
CA ASP A 207 -3.58 11.22 -0.43
C ASP A 207 -3.40 12.74 -0.46
N VAL A 208 -2.76 13.30 0.58
CA VAL A 208 -2.51 14.74 0.68
C VAL A 208 -1.52 15.20 -0.39
N LEU A 209 -0.41 14.50 -0.58
CA LEU A 209 0.61 14.85 -1.58
C LEU A 209 0.04 14.77 -3.00
N ALA A 210 -0.78 13.77 -3.31
CA ALA A 210 -1.47 13.66 -4.59
C ALA A 210 -2.47 14.81 -4.80
N ALA A 211 -3.25 15.17 -3.77
CA ALA A 211 -4.18 16.29 -3.82
C ALA A 211 -3.44 17.61 -4.07
N MET A 212 -2.35 17.88 -3.35
CA MET A 212 -1.52 19.06 -3.53
C MET A 212 -0.90 19.14 -4.94
N ALA A 213 -0.38 18.01 -5.44
CA ALA A 213 0.21 17.93 -6.78
C ALA A 213 -0.80 18.21 -7.88
N LEU A 214 -2.06 17.88 -7.67
CA LEU A 214 -3.17 18.16 -8.60
C LEU A 214 -3.82 19.53 -8.37
N GLY A 215 -3.33 20.35 -7.44
CA GLY A 215 -3.86 21.68 -7.15
C GLY A 215 -5.20 21.67 -6.42
N LEU A 216 -5.57 20.56 -5.79
CA LEU A 216 -6.77 20.52 -4.95
C LEU A 216 -6.54 21.23 -3.62
N THR A 217 -7.61 21.63 -2.98
CA THR A 217 -7.61 22.17 -1.62
C THR A 217 -7.86 21.07 -0.59
N LEU A 218 -7.47 21.30 0.66
CA LEU A 218 -7.80 20.40 1.79
C LEU A 218 -9.31 20.13 1.88
N LYS A 219 -10.13 21.15 1.68
CA LYS A 219 -11.60 21.04 1.72
C LYS A 219 -12.13 20.10 0.63
N GLU A 220 -11.57 20.14 -0.57
CA GLU A 220 -11.94 19.25 -1.66
C GLU A 220 -11.53 17.82 -1.35
N LEU A 221 -10.31 17.58 -0.86
CA LEU A 221 -9.87 16.25 -0.43
C LEU A 221 -10.79 15.66 0.66
N GLN A 222 -11.08 16.42 1.71
CA GLN A 222 -12.01 16.00 2.77
C GLN A 222 -13.43 15.74 2.23
N THR A 223 -13.90 16.54 1.27
CA THR A 223 -15.21 16.37 0.66
C THR A 223 -15.28 15.09 -0.18
N ILE A 224 -14.23 14.82 -0.97
CA ILE A 224 -14.10 13.56 -1.73
C ILE A 224 -14.18 12.37 -0.78
N TYR A 225 -13.39 12.35 0.29
CA TYR A 225 -13.41 11.28 1.28
C TYR A 225 -14.80 11.10 1.90
N ARG A 226 -15.41 12.19 2.39
CA ARG A 226 -16.67 12.16 3.11
C ARG A 226 -17.84 11.67 2.27
N ILE A 227 -17.89 12.06 0.99
CA ILE A 227 -19.03 11.78 0.12
C ILE A 227 -18.86 10.47 -0.65
N GLN A 228 -17.66 10.21 -1.18
CA GLN A 228 -17.45 9.09 -2.10
C GLN A 228 -17.03 7.80 -1.43
N PHE A 229 -16.55 7.87 -0.18
CA PHE A 229 -16.02 6.70 0.55
C PHE A 229 -16.77 6.42 1.87
N PRO A 230 -18.12 6.31 1.85
CA PRO A 230 -18.89 6.09 3.09
C PRO A 230 -18.53 4.78 3.78
N VAL A 231 -18.23 3.72 3.02
CA VAL A 231 -17.86 2.40 3.58
C VAL A 231 -16.47 2.47 4.23
N LEU A 232 -15.49 3.08 3.57
CA LEU A 232 -14.16 3.30 4.15
C LEU A 232 -14.27 4.11 5.43
N ARG A 233 -15.04 5.20 5.41
CA ARG A 233 -15.26 6.06 6.58
C ARG A 233 -15.90 5.31 7.74
N GLN A 234 -16.93 4.51 7.45
CA GLN A 234 -17.57 3.67 8.46
C GLN A 234 -16.60 2.66 9.08
N ASN A 235 -15.82 1.98 8.26
CA ASN A 235 -14.89 0.98 8.74
C ASN A 235 -13.73 1.60 9.52
N GLU A 236 -13.17 2.73 9.08
CA GLU A 236 -12.13 3.46 9.84
C GLU A 236 -12.65 3.96 11.19
N SER A 237 -13.89 4.43 11.27
CA SER A 237 -14.48 4.91 12.53
C SER A 237 -14.63 3.82 13.58
N ASP A 238 -14.57 2.54 13.19
CA ASP A 238 -14.64 1.38 14.08
C ASP A 238 -13.43 0.44 13.89
N THR A 239 -12.30 1.01 13.52
CA THR A 239 -10.99 0.35 13.52
C THR A 239 -10.14 0.90 14.66
N TRP A 240 -9.64 0.00 15.49
CA TRP A 240 -8.93 0.32 16.73
C TRP A 240 -7.52 -0.23 16.67
N TYR A 241 -6.57 0.57 17.09
CA TYR A 241 -5.13 0.27 17.10
C TYR A 241 -4.61 0.19 18.52
N ASP A 242 -3.64 -0.69 18.76
CA ASP A 242 -2.88 -0.75 19.99
C ASP A 242 -1.76 0.32 20.02
N ARG A 243 -1.02 0.38 21.13
CA ARG A 243 0.12 1.32 21.28
C ARG A 243 1.25 1.11 20.28
N ARG A 244 1.35 -0.09 19.68
CA ARG A 244 2.34 -0.43 18.67
C ARG A 244 1.83 -0.25 17.24
N GLY A 245 0.61 0.26 17.08
CA GLY A 245 0.01 0.51 15.79
C GLY A 245 -0.53 -0.72 15.07
N ARG A 246 -0.78 -1.84 15.78
CA ARG A 246 -1.46 -3.02 15.24
C ARG A 246 -2.97 -2.84 15.33
N ILE A 247 -3.71 -3.32 14.33
CA ILE A 247 -5.17 -3.37 14.40
C ILE A 247 -5.59 -4.42 15.41
N VAL A 248 -6.24 -3.97 16.50
CA VAL A 248 -6.80 -4.83 17.55
C VAL A 248 -8.20 -5.27 17.18
N PHE A 249 -8.98 -4.40 16.57
CA PHE A 249 -10.33 -4.66 16.12
C PHE A 249 -10.65 -3.84 14.87
N THR A 250 -11.35 -4.45 13.93
CA THR A 250 -11.93 -3.77 12.76
C THR A 250 -13.22 -4.44 12.31
N CYS A 251 -14.13 -3.65 11.75
CA CYS A 251 -15.33 -4.13 11.08
C CYS A 251 -15.15 -4.27 9.55
N SER A 252 -13.96 -3.98 9.02
CA SER A 252 -13.66 -4.08 7.60
C SER A 252 -13.76 -5.51 7.09
N LYS A 253 -14.62 -5.73 6.08
CA LYS A 253 -14.73 -7.02 5.40
C LYS A 253 -13.51 -7.35 4.54
N GLY A 254 -12.67 -6.36 4.24
CA GLY A 254 -11.39 -6.54 3.56
C GLY A 254 -10.27 -7.08 4.45
N LEU A 255 -10.49 -7.05 5.79
CA LEU A 255 -9.51 -7.45 6.80
C LEU A 255 -10.05 -8.60 7.68
N VAL A 256 -10.71 -9.57 7.05
CA VAL A 256 -11.22 -10.76 7.75
C VAL A 256 -10.07 -11.49 8.43
N GLY A 257 -10.24 -11.79 9.72
CA GLY A 257 -9.22 -12.48 10.52
C GLY A 257 -8.18 -11.55 11.15
N VAL A 258 -8.19 -10.25 10.88
CA VAL A 258 -7.33 -9.27 11.55
C VAL A 258 -7.99 -8.81 12.85
N GLY A 259 -7.21 -8.78 13.94
CA GLY A 259 -7.68 -8.39 15.26
C GLY A 259 -8.68 -9.39 15.89
N PHE A 260 -9.28 -8.98 16.97
CA PHE A 260 -10.25 -9.76 17.72
C PHE A 260 -11.65 -9.74 17.06
N SER A 261 -12.47 -10.75 17.32
CA SER A 261 -13.89 -10.72 16.96
C SER A 261 -14.65 -9.67 17.80
N ARG A 262 -15.85 -9.28 17.37
CA ARG A 262 -16.67 -8.29 18.10
C ARG A 262 -16.95 -8.70 19.56
N PRO A 263 -17.32 -9.96 19.89
CA PRO A 263 -17.50 -10.38 21.27
C PRO A 263 -16.23 -10.22 22.10
N GLU A 264 -15.10 -10.74 21.62
CA GLU A 264 -13.80 -10.66 22.31
C GLU A 264 -13.35 -9.19 22.48
N TRP A 265 -13.52 -8.35 21.44
CA TRP A 265 -13.24 -6.92 21.51
C TRP A 265 -14.02 -6.22 22.63
N ASN A 266 -15.30 -6.54 22.79
CA ASN A 266 -16.13 -5.92 23.84
C ASN A 266 -15.64 -6.21 25.27
N GLU A 267 -14.88 -7.30 25.46
CA GLU A 267 -14.30 -7.65 26.77
C GLU A 267 -13.04 -6.84 27.08
N ILE A 268 -12.29 -6.39 26.06
CA ILE A 268 -10.97 -5.77 26.25
C ILE A 268 -10.93 -4.27 25.91
N LYS A 269 -11.92 -3.73 25.18
CA LYS A 269 -11.92 -2.37 24.62
C LYS A 269 -11.67 -1.25 25.64
N ASP A 270 -12.03 -1.46 26.90
CA ASP A 270 -11.92 -0.46 27.96
C ASP A 270 -10.60 -0.57 28.76
N MET A 271 -9.68 -1.44 28.35
CA MET A 271 -8.35 -1.58 28.97
C MET A 271 -7.54 -0.30 28.82
N GLN A 272 -7.08 0.23 29.96
CA GLN A 272 -6.24 1.45 30.00
C GLN A 272 -4.73 1.13 29.98
N SER A 273 -4.33 -0.10 30.29
CA SER A 273 -2.94 -0.57 30.29
C SER A 273 -2.90 -2.09 30.30
N GLY A 274 -1.70 -2.65 30.07
CA GLY A 274 -1.46 -4.09 30.04
C GLY A 274 -1.52 -4.64 28.61
N THR A 275 -1.39 -5.95 28.51
CA THR A 275 -1.34 -6.68 27.24
C THR A 275 -2.43 -7.73 27.16
N VAL A 276 -2.86 -8.02 25.94
CA VAL A 276 -3.76 -9.13 25.61
C VAL A 276 -3.20 -9.94 24.47
N GLU A 277 -3.32 -11.26 24.57
CA GLU A 277 -2.81 -12.19 23.57
C GLU A 277 -3.93 -12.77 22.72
N ARG A 278 -3.65 -12.92 21.43
CA ARG A 278 -4.51 -13.62 20.47
C ARG A 278 -3.72 -14.74 19.80
N LYS A 279 -4.21 -15.97 19.90
CA LYS A 279 -3.67 -17.10 19.18
C LYS A 279 -4.35 -17.24 17.83
N ILE A 280 -3.57 -17.37 16.78
CA ILE A 280 -4.02 -17.62 15.41
C ILE A 280 -3.27 -18.80 14.82
N VAL A 281 -3.89 -19.46 13.84
CA VAL A 281 -3.21 -20.44 12.99
C VAL A 281 -2.92 -19.77 11.65
N ASP A 282 -1.65 -19.56 11.36
CA ASP A 282 -1.18 -19.04 10.08
C ASP A 282 -0.91 -20.22 9.15
N ASP A 283 -1.72 -20.39 8.14
CA ASP A 283 -1.61 -21.46 7.13
C ASP A 283 -1.04 -20.95 5.79
N THR A 284 -0.55 -19.70 5.76
CA THR A 284 -0.01 -19.05 4.57
C THR A 284 1.45 -19.38 4.33
N MET A 285 2.15 -19.92 5.33
CA MET A 285 3.60 -20.16 5.28
C MET A 285 3.96 -21.46 4.55
N PRO A 286 5.07 -21.47 3.80
CA PRO A 286 5.65 -22.72 3.29
C PRO A 286 5.93 -23.67 4.45
N GLY A 287 5.49 -24.93 4.34
CA GLY A 287 5.68 -25.94 5.38
C GLY A 287 4.45 -26.28 6.21
N GLY A 288 3.34 -25.60 5.97
CA GLY A 288 2.05 -25.88 6.60
C GLY A 288 1.66 -24.92 7.73
N PRO A 289 0.55 -25.20 8.42
CA PRO A 289 0.00 -24.32 9.45
C PRO A 289 0.97 -24.13 10.63
N VAL A 290 1.13 -22.87 11.05
CA VAL A 290 1.96 -22.48 12.21
C VAL A 290 1.08 -21.72 13.20
N GLU A 291 1.07 -22.18 14.47
CA GLU A 291 0.42 -21.40 15.55
C GLU A 291 1.27 -20.17 15.87
N ARG A 292 0.60 -19.01 15.93
CA ARG A 292 1.23 -17.73 16.30
C ARG A 292 0.46 -17.08 17.42
N THR A 293 1.17 -16.38 18.30
CA THR A 293 0.59 -15.53 19.31
C THR A 293 0.89 -14.08 18.96
N ILE A 294 -0.17 -13.29 18.77
CA ILE A 294 -0.08 -11.84 18.58
C ILE A 294 -0.37 -11.18 19.91
N VAL A 295 0.54 -10.33 20.38
CA VAL A 295 0.42 -9.54 21.60
C VAL A 295 0.01 -8.13 21.26
N TYR A 296 -1.08 -7.66 21.84
CA TYR A 296 -1.59 -6.28 21.73
C TYR A 296 -1.39 -5.54 23.05
N GLU A 297 -1.05 -4.26 23.00
CA GLU A 297 -0.75 -3.41 24.16
C GLU A 297 -1.74 -2.26 24.27
N ALA A 298 -2.48 -2.20 25.39
CA ALA A 298 -3.42 -1.13 25.68
C ALA A 298 -2.68 0.17 26.07
N PRO A 299 -3.33 1.36 25.95
CA PRO A 299 -4.72 1.57 25.55
C PRO A 299 -4.92 1.42 24.05
N PHE A 300 -6.19 1.30 23.63
CA PHE A 300 -6.58 1.15 22.23
C PHE A 300 -7.26 2.42 21.73
N ASP A 301 -6.81 2.94 20.58
CA ASP A 301 -7.29 4.20 20.03
C ASP A 301 -7.78 4.07 18.61
N ARG A 302 -8.74 4.91 18.24
CA ARG A 302 -9.22 5.11 16.87
C ARG A 302 -8.49 6.24 16.18
N CYS A 303 -8.75 6.37 14.88
CA CYS A 303 -8.25 7.47 14.06
C CYS A 303 -9.39 8.28 13.47
N ASP A 304 -9.11 9.55 13.17
CA ASP A 304 -9.98 10.43 12.39
C ASP A 304 -9.22 10.86 11.13
N ARG A 305 -9.61 10.33 9.97
CA ARG A 305 -8.94 10.61 8.70
C ARG A 305 -9.07 12.09 8.30
N GLU A 306 -10.18 12.73 8.58
CA GLU A 306 -10.36 14.14 8.24
C GLU A 306 -9.46 15.04 9.08
N ALA A 307 -9.30 14.75 10.37
CA ALA A 307 -8.35 15.42 11.24
C ALA A 307 -6.90 15.12 10.83
N ASP A 308 -6.60 13.88 10.46
CA ASP A 308 -5.27 13.48 9.97
C ASP A 308 -4.93 14.22 8.67
N TYR A 309 -5.87 14.34 7.71
CA TYR A 309 -5.67 15.14 6.50
C TYR A 309 -5.32 16.59 6.82
N ALA A 310 -6.03 17.21 7.77
CA ALA A 310 -5.75 18.60 8.15
C ALA A 310 -4.34 18.77 8.76
N THR A 311 -3.94 17.84 9.62
CA THR A 311 -2.62 17.83 10.26
C THR A 311 -1.50 17.66 9.21
N VAL A 312 -1.64 16.67 8.35
CA VAL A 312 -0.67 16.34 7.30
C VAL A 312 -0.58 17.46 6.27
N TRP A 313 -1.73 18.04 5.88
CA TRP A 313 -1.78 19.17 4.95
C TRP A 313 -1.00 20.37 5.47
N ALA A 314 -1.26 20.78 6.72
CA ALA A 314 -0.57 21.91 7.34
C ALA A 314 0.94 21.68 7.43
N GLU A 315 1.39 20.46 7.74
CA GLU A 315 2.81 20.14 7.80
C GLU A 315 3.46 20.18 6.41
N PHE A 316 2.84 19.66 5.36
CA PHE A 316 3.41 19.71 4.01
C PHE A 316 3.39 21.15 3.42
N GLU A 317 2.38 21.94 3.71
CA GLU A 317 2.41 23.38 3.38
C GLU A 317 3.58 24.09 4.06
N ARG A 318 3.80 23.84 5.34
CA ARG A 318 4.92 24.39 6.11
C ARG A 318 6.28 23.98 5.53
N ARG A 319 6.44 22.69 5.12
CA ARG A 319 7.68 22.21 4.47
C ARG A 319 7.92 22.92 3.16
N ARG A 320 6.90 23.03 2.30
CA ARG A 320 6.99 23.71 1.01
C ARG A 320 7.36 25.18 1.13
N LEU A 321 6.88 25.88 2.17
CA LEU A 321 7.23 27.27 2.43
C LEU A 321 8.64 27.46 3.01
N ALA A 322 9.20 26.40 3.63
CA ALA A 322 10.53 26.41 4.18
C ALA A 322 11.63 26.06 3.15
N GLU A 323 11.28 25.47 2.02
CA GLU A 323 12.20 25.22 0.91
C GLU A 323 12.53 26.58 0.26
N PRO A 324 13.84 26.94 0.08
CA PRO A 324 14.18 28.13 -0.68
C PRO A 324 13.62 27.96 -2.10
N GLN A 325 12.78 28.92 -2.50
CA GLN A 325 12.33 29.00 -3.89
C GLN A 325 13.60 29.22 -4.74
N GLY A 326 14.07 28.14 -5.38
CA GLY A 326 15.19 28.24 -6.29
C GLY A 326 14.83 29.22 -7.39
N GLU A 327 15.66 30.26 -7.52
CA GLU A 327 15.67 31.20 -8.63
C GLU A 327 16.00 30.51 -9.96
#